data_9643abab0ab89f59d4e566b2ee008103
#
_entry.id   9643abab0ab89f59d4e566b2ee008103
#
_cell.length_a   1.000
_cell.length_b   1.000
_cell.length_c   1.000
_cell.angle_alpha   90.00
_cell.angle_beta   90.00
_cell.angle_gamma   90.00
#
_symmetry.space_group_name_H-M   'P 1'
#
loop_
_entity.id
_entity.type
_entity.pdbx_description
1 polymer ?
#
loop_
_entity_poly.entity_id
_entity_poly.type
_entity_poly.pdbx_seq_one_letter_code
_entity_poly.pdbx_strand_id
1 'polypeptide(L)' 'MFDTSEFYRYCDQHDVDVIPFDRLPADAATVCYKGYYSVGVNFQRIRGVRHLQTAFMHELGHLHTGALHKVSSPFQLIE' A
#
# COMPACT_ATOMS: atom_id res chain seq x y z
N MET A 1 -8.75 -17.61 -2.14
CA MET A 1 -8.53 -16.69 -1.02
C MET A 1 -7.36 -15.77 -1.35
N PHE A 2 -7.50 -14.49 -1.09
CA PHE A 2 -6.42 -13.53 -1.28
C PHE A 2 -5.30 -13.81 -0.27
N ASP A 3 -4.07 -13.81 -0.75
CA ASP A 3 -2.95 -14.14 0.10
C ASP A 3 -1.88 -13.03 -0.03
N THR A 4 -1.07 -12.86 1.00
CA THR A 4 -0.09 -11.78 1.04
C THR A 4 0.97 -11.93 -0.05
N SER A 5 1.29 -13.13 -0.47
CA SER A 5 2.27 -13.34 -1.54
C SER A 5 1.73 -12.83 -2.88
N GLU A 6 0.43 -12.90 -3.11
CA GLU A 6 -0.18 -12.33 -4.32
C GLU A 6 -0.03 -10.81 -4.34
N PHE A 7 -0.19 -10.17 -3.20
CA PHE A 7 0.00 -8.73 -3.10
C PHE A 7 1.44 -8.34 -3.41
N TYR A 8 2.40 -9.03 -2.82
CA TYR A 8 3.82 -8.76 -3.07
C TYR A 8 4.18 -8.99 -4.54
N ARG A 9 3.62 -10.04 -5.14
CA ARG A 9 3.85 -10.33 -6.57
C ARG A 9 3.30 -9.20 -7.43
N TYR A 10 2.09 -8.72 -7.13
CA TYR A 10 1.50 -7.61 -7.85
C TYR A 10 2.39 -6.37 -7.76
N CYS A 11 2.84 -6.03 -6.57
CA CYS A 11 3.70 -4.87 -6.36
C CYS A 11 5.02 -5.01 -7.14
N ASP A 12 5.61 -6.18 -7.14
CA ASP A 12 6.84 -6.44 -7.86
C ASP A 12 6.65 -6.27 -9.37
N GLN A 13 5.54 -6.77 -9.92
CA GLN A 13 5.23 -6.65 -11.33
C GLN A 13 4.96 -5.21 -11.78
N HIS A 14 4.52 -4.36 -10.86
CA HIS A 14 4.15 -2.98 -11.18
C HIS A 14 5.11 -1.94 -10.60
N ASP A 15 6.28 -2.37 -10.14
CA ASP A 15 7.31 -1.49 -9.56
C ASP A 15 6.79 -0.69 -8.36
N VAL A 16 5.99 -1.33 -7.53
CA VAL A 16 5.47 -0.73 -6.29
C VAL A 16 6.26 -1.27 -5.12
N ASP A 17 6.88 -0.39 -4.35
CA ASP A 17 7.64 -0.79 -3.17
C ASP A 17 6.70 -0.98 -1.98
N VAL A 18 6.98 -1.99 -1.16
CA VAL A 18 6.30 -2.18 0.12
C VAL A 18 7.30 -1.87 1.23
N ILE A 19 6.99 -0.88 2.05
CA ILE A 19 7.94 -0.29 2.98
C ILE A 19 7.38 -0.36 4.40
N PRO A 20 8.14 -0.87 5.38
CA PRO A 20 7.74 -0.75 6.78
C PRO A 20 7.72 0.72 7.19
N PHE A 21 6.65 1.13 7.86
CA PHE A 21 6.49 2.52 8.25
C PHE A 21 5.83 2.57 9.64
N ASP A 22 6.64 2.55 10.68
CA ASP A 22 6.17 2.40 12.07
C ASP A 22 5.40 3.60 12.60
N ARG A 23 5.56 4.77 11.97
CA ARG A 23 4.90 6.00 12.43
C ARG A 23 3.64 6.32 11.63
N LEU A 24 3.26 5.46 10.71
CA LEU A 24 2.06 5.67 9.92
C LEU A 24 0.83 5.64 10.85
N PRO A 25 -0.08 6.64 10.77
CA PRO A 25 -1.28 6.65 11.62
C PRO A 25 -2.40 5.76 11.11
N ALA A 26 -2.09 4.74 10.35
CA ALA A 26 -3.01 3.76 9.78
C ALA A 26 -2.30 2.42 9.69
N ASP A 27 -3.04 1.36 9.39
CA ASP A 27 -2.46 0.03 9.20
C ASP A 27 -1.54 -0.01 7.98
N ALA A 28 -1.98 0.64 6.90
CA ALA A 28 -1.21 0.77 5.67
C ALA A 28 -1.68 2.00 4.92
N ALA A 29 -0.86 2.48 4.00
CA ALA A 29 -1.22 3.59 3.14
C ALA A 29 -0.43 3.51 1.84
N THR A 30 -1.06 3.95 0.76
CA THR A 30 -0.40 4.05 -0.54
C THR A 30 0.13 5.46 -0.72
N VAL A 31 1.38 5.56 -1.11
CA VAL A 31 2.08 6.82 -1.27
C VAL A 31 2.51 6.97 -2.72
N CYS A 32 2.25 8.12 -3.31
CA CYS A 32 2.73 8.45 -4.64
C CYS A 32 3.74 9.57 -4.54
N TYR A 33 4.92 9.37 -5.11
CA TYR A 33 5.98 10.37 -5.11
C TYR A 33 6.66 10.39 -6.50
N LYS A 34 6.56 11.50 -7.18
CA LYS A 34 7.16 11.69 -8.50
C LYS A 34 6.80 10.60 -9.51
N GLY A 35 5.56 10.12 -9.46
CA GLY A 35 5.08 9.09 -10.35
C GLY A 35 5.36 7.66 -9.92
N TYR A 36 6.05 7.47 -8.80
CA TYR A 36 6.32 6.15 -8.25
C TYR A 36 5.40 5.87 -7.07
N TYR A 37 4.91 4.65 -6.98
CA TYR A 37 4.00 4.24 -5.93
C TYR A 37 4.71 3.36 -4.92
N SER A 38 4.39 3.58 -3.65
CA SER A 38 4.88 2.76 -2.55
C SER A 38 3.74 2.49 -1.58
N VAL A 39 3.74 1.34 -0.96
CA VAL A 39 2.77 1.00 0.08
C VAL A 39 3.51 0.95 1.41
N GLY A 40 3.19 1.87 2.30
CA GLY A 40 3.69 1.86 3.65
C GLY A 40 2.82 0.97 4.52
N VAL A 41 3.43 0.15 5.36
CA VAL A 41 2.72 -0.75 6.26
C VAL A 41 3.24 -0.54 7.67
N ASN A 42 2.33 -0.25 8.59
CA ASN A 42 2.68 -0.15 10.00
C ASN A 42 2.50 -1.53 10.64
N PHE A 43 3.56 -2.33 10.62
CA PHE A 43 3.50 -3.69 11.15
C PHE A 43 3.24 -3.74 12.66
N GLN A 44 3.47 -2.63 13.38
CA GLN A 44 3.16 -2.59 14.81
C GLN A 44 1.66 -2.55 15.08
N ARG A 45 0.86 -2.13 14.09
CA ARG A 45 -0.60 -2.13 14.19
C ARG A 45 -1.23 -3.41 13.67
N ILE A 46 -0.47 -4.23 12.94
CA ILE A 46 -0.98 -5.46 12.34
C ILE A 46 -1.02 -6.56 13.40
N ARG A 47 -2.18 -7.18 13.57
CA ARG A 47 -2.42 -8.16 14.63
C ARG A 47 -2.40 -9.62 14.17
N GLY A 48 -2.13 -9.85 12.90
CA GLY A 48 -2.05 -11.20 12.37
C GLY A 48 -2.20 -11.21 10.87
N VAL A 49 -2.13 -12.40 10.28
CA VAL A 49 -2.14 -12.58 8.83
C VAL A 49 -3.43 -12.06 8.20
N ARG A 50 -4.58 -12.32 8.83
CA ARG A 50 -5.86 -11.84 8.27
C ARG A 50 -5.94 -10.32 8.27
N HIS A 51 -5.43 -9.70 9.34
CA HIS A 51 -5.39 -8.23 9.40
C HIS A 51 -4.52 -7.69 8.28
N LEU A 52 -3.35 -8.29 8.06
CA LEU A 52 -2.44 -7.89 6.99
C LEU A 52 -3.09 -8.08 5.61
N GLN A 53 -3.76 -9.20 5.38
CA GLN A 53 -4.47 -9.44 4.13
C GLN A 53 -5.52 -8.37 3.86
N THR A 54 -6.29 -7.99 4.88
CA THR A 54 -7.31 -6.96 4.73
C THR A 54 -6.70 -5.62 4.38
N ALA A 55 -5.62 -5.24 5.06
CA ALA A 55 -4.91 -4.00 4.77
C ALA A 55 -4.37 -3.99 3.34
N PHE A 56 -3.76 -5.09 2.91
CA PHE A 56 -3.23 -5.21 1.56
C PHE A 56 -4.32 -5.15 0.50
N MET A 57 -5.47 -5.79 0.74
CA MET A 57 -6.60 -5.71 -0.19
C MET A 57 -7.10 -4.28 -0.36
N HIS A 58 -7.13 -3.52 0.74
CA HIS A 58 -7.53 -2.12 0.70
C HIS A 58 -6.57 -1.30 -0.16
N GLU A 59 -5.25 -1.48 0.04
CA GLU A 59 -4.24 -0.77 -0.73
C GLU A 59 -4.25 -1.19 -2.20
N LEU A 60 -4.48 -2.47 -2.46
CA LEU A 60 -4.59 -2.98 -3.83
C LEU A 60 -5.77 -2.31 -4.54
N GLY A 61 -6.86 -2.06 -3.83
CA GLY A 61 -7.99 -1.31 -4.37
C GLY A 61 -7.60 0.08 -4.83
N HIS A 62 -6.79 0.80 -4.06
CA HIS A 62 -6.29 2.12 -4.47
C HIS A 62 -5.43 2.03 -5.73
N LEU A 63 -4.55 1.04 -5.81
CA LEU A 63 -3.68 0.85 -6.97
C LEU A 63 -4.50 0.53 -8.23
N HIS A 64 -5.50 -0.35 -8.10
CA HIS A 64 -6.34 -0.76 -9.24
C HIS A 64 -7.26 0.35 -9.74
N THR A 65 -7.82 1.13 -8.84
CA THR A 65 -8.77 2.18 -9.23
C THR A 65 -8.10 3.40 -9.81
N GLY A 66 -6.77 3.48 -9.72
CA GLY A 66 -6.06 4.64 -10.20
C GLY A 66 -6.31 5.87 -9.37
N ALA A 67 -6.66 5.72 -8.09
CA ALA A 67 -6.95 6.84 -7.21
C ALA A 67 -5.76 7.79 -7.05
N LEU A 68 -4.59 7.36 -7.47
CA LEU A 68 -3.34 8.11 -7.32
C LEU A 68 -2.97 8.95 -8.52
N HIS A 69 -3.65 8.80 -9.66
CA HIS A 69 -3.20 9.45 -10.89
C HIS A 69 -3.51 10.96 -10.95
N LYS A 70 -4.30 11.47 -10.02
CA LYS A 70 -4.63 12.90 -9.96
C LYS A 70 -3.80 13.66 -8.93
N VAL A 71 -2.61 13.20 -8.67
CA VAL A 71 -1.74 13.83 -7.67
C VAL A 71 -1.29 15.20 -8.16
N SER A 72 -1.53 16.24 -7.38
CA SER A 72 -1.13 17.61 -7.70
C SER A 72 0.19 18.01 -7.05
N SER A 73 0.70 17.24 -6.12
CA SER A 73 1.98 17.47 -5.45
C SER A 73 2.91 16.29 -5.71
N PRO A 74 4.23 16.46 -5.54
CA PRO A 74 5.17 15.36 -5.75
C PRO A 74 5.03 14.24 -4.73
N PHE A 75 4.31 14.48 -3.65
CA PHE A 75 4.09 13.47 -2.60
C PHE A 75 2.63 13.51 -2.17
N GLN A 76 1.99 12.36 -2.12
CA GLN A 76 0.62 12.25 -1.62
C GLN A 76 0.42 10.94 -0.89
N LEU A 77 -0.17 11.01 0.30
CA LEU A 77 -0.50 9.86 1.12
C LEU A 77 -2.00 9.55 0.96
N ILE A 78 -2.32 8.28 0.68
CA ILE A 78 -3.70 7.80 0.56
C ILE A 78 -3.89 6.62 1.51
N GLU A 79 -4.83 6.74 2.43
CA GLU A 79 -5.12 5.70 3.41
C GLU A 79 -6.20 4.72 2.95
#